data_36fae021ed1ab748085d1d8cd9830bcb
#
_entry.id   36fae021ed1ab748085d1d8cd9830bcb
#
_cell.length_a   1.000
_cell.length_b   1.000
_cell.length_c   1.000
_cell.angle_alpha   90.00
_cell.angle_beta   90.00
_cell.angle_gamma   90.00
#
_symmetry.space_group_name_H-M   'P 1'
#
loop_
_entity.id
_entity.type
_entity.pdbx_description
1 polymer ?
#
loop_
_entity_poly.entity_id
_entity_poly.type
_entity_poly.pdbx_seq_one_letter_code
_entity_poly.pdbx_strand_id
1 'polypeptide(L)'
;MELDIKVHTDSLVALCRSAQSRGERIVITGHDSPDADSIISAVMMKRFLEKYNISADIRFGTLPDNVTARDMRALGILDGISFDGFRDGDLLLLVDHHKSFYNNRTLASVDHHTTLPEPEGEVSIVMKASSCGRVIYDMAVACGVADGELERLAIYSVYLDTQSCRSPKFKKSDADWLEQGIERYAIDRCELERMGFCLCDPCEDVEILAMYGYKKYSFGARPSFSTCVQIDTGDVIWNERIESITSYLRDKLRERNGAIWAFVVNMPIESRSDIYFIEQSGVINRVELDRLASRSRDVIPVVSIAE
;
A
#
# COMPACT_ATOMS: atom_id res chain seq x y z
N MET A 1 -4.79 14.26 22.01
CA MET A 1 -3.80 13.54 22.84
C MET A 1 -2.85 12.90 21.85
N GLU A 2 -1.60 13.28 21.89
CA GLU A 2 -0.57 12.73 21.00
C GLU A 2 -0.33 11.27 21.37
N LEU A 3 -0.25 10.38 20.37
CA LEU A 3 -0.05 8.94 20.60
C LEU A 3 1.36 8.72 21.14
N ASP A 4 1.48 8.17 22.35
CA ASP A 4 2.79 7.71 22.86
C ASP A 4 3.15 6.39 22.15
N ILE A 5 3.94 6.50 21.09
CA ILE A 5 4.32 5.37 20.23
C ILE A 5 4.97 4.25 21.05
N LYS A 6 5.79 4.58 22.06
CA LYS A 6 6.48 3.57 22.87
C LYS A 6 5.48 2.75 23.69
N VAL A 7 4.55 3.41 24.39
CA VAL A 7 3.55 2.74 25.22
C VAL A 7 2.67 1.81 24.39
N HIS A 8 2.23 2.25 23.20
CA HIS A 8 1.42 1.43 22.32
C HIS A 8 2.22 0.27 21.71
N THR A 9 3.50 0.49 21.38
CA THR A 9 4.39 -0.56 20.90
C THR A 9 4.65 -1.61 21.97
N ASP A 10 4.93 -1.21 23.21
CA ASP A 10 5.09 -2.13 24.34
C ASP A 10 3.82 -2.97 24.57
N SER A 11 2.64 -2.35 24.42
CA SER A 11 1.35 -3.04 24.52
C SER A 11 1.16 -4.07 23.39
N LEU A 12 1.51 -3.72 22.15
CA LEU A 12 1.47 -4.62 21.00
C LEU A 12 2.38 -5.84 21.22
N VAL A 13 3.61 -5.61 21.68
CA VAL A 13 4.56 -6.70 21.98
C VAL A 13 4.03 -7.60 23.10
N ALA A 14 3.47 -7.03 24.16
CA ALA A 14 2.88 -7.81 25.26
C ALA A 14 1.70 -8.67 24.78
N LEU A 15 0.85 -8.11 23.92
CA LEU A 15 -0.30 -8.81 23.34
C LEU A 15 0.15 -9.99 22.46
N CYS A 16 1.14 -9.78 21.58
CA CYS A 16 1.71 -10.83 20.72
C CYS A 16 2.37 -11.95 21.56
N ARG A 17 3.10 -11.61 22.63
CA ARG A 17 3.65 -12.61 23.55
C ARG A 17 2.57 -13.43 24.23
N SER A 18 1.50 -12.79 24.67
CA SER A 18 0.36 -13.46 25.27
C SER A 18 -0.29 -14.45 24.31
N ALA A 19 -0.51 -14.05 23.06
CA ALA A 19 -1.04 -14.92 22.01
C ALA A 19 -0.11 -16.13 21.77
N GLN A 20 1.20 -15.89 21.60
CA GLN A 20 2.19 -16.95 21.41
C GLN A 20 2.23 -17.92 22.61
N SER A 21 2.14 -17.43 23.85
CA SER A 21 2.14 -18.28 25.05
C SER A 21 0.91 -19.20 25.15
N ARG A 22 -0.19 -18.83 24.50
CA ARG A 22 -1.39 -19.68 24.37
C ARG A 22 -1.32 -20.65 23.19
N GLY A 23 -0.20 -20.65 22.42
CA GLY A 23 -0.04 -21.45 21.22
C GLY A 23 -0.85 -20.95 20.02
N GLU A 24 -1.33 -19.72 20.06
CA GLU A 24 -2.06 -19.07 18.96
C GLU A 24 -1.07 -18.64 17.86
N ARG A 25 -1.48 -18.77 16.60
CA ARG A 25 -0.65 -18.41 15.46
C ARG A 25 -0.90 -16.97 15.05
N ILE A 26 0.15 -16.15 15.09
CA ILE A 26 0.13 -14.76 14.64
C ILE A 26 0.46 -14.71 13.17
N VAL A 27 -0.39 -14.05 12.38
CA VAL A 27 -0.21 -13.83 10.95
C VAL A 27 -0.20 -12.35 10.65
N ILE A 28 0.89 -11.87 10.08
CA ILE A 28 1.02 -10.49 9.62
C ILE A 28 0.48 -10.43 8.21
N THR A 29 -0.37 -9.44 7.94
CA THR A 29 -0.95 -9.21 6.61
C THR A 29 -1.13 -7.72 6.33
N GLY A 30 -0.99 -7.35 5.07
CA GLY A 30 -1.41 -6.06 4.53
C GLY A 30 -2.82 -6.12 3.92
N HIS A 31 -3.18 -5.09 3.16
CA HIS A 31 -4.48 -5.04 2.47
C HIS A 31 -4.56 -6.03 1.29
N ASP A 32 -5.78 -6.28 0.80
CA ASP A 32 -6.00 -7.02 -0.45
C ASP A 32 -5.32 -6.33 -1.63
N SER A 33 -4.78 -7.13 -2.56
CA SER A 33 -3.89 -6.65 -3.63
C SER A 33 -2.71 -5.86 -3.06
N PRO A 34 -1.81 -6.53 -2.30
CA PRO A 34 -0.77 -5.87 -1.54
C PRO A 34 0.18 -5.11 -2.47
N ASP A 35 0.39 -3.85 -2.15
CA ASP A 35 1.41 -3.01 -2.77
C ASP A 35 2.76 -3.14 -2.04
N ALA A 36 3.75 -2.38 -2.49
CA ALA A 36 5.10 -2.47 -1.96
C ALA A 36 5.18 -2.10 -0.47
N ASP A 37 4.43 -1.07 -0.02
CA ASP A 37 4.43 -0.67 1.38
C ASP A 37 3.83 -1.76 2.27
N SER A 38 2.73 -2.38 1.86
CA SER A 38 2.11 -3.51 2.56
C SER A 38 3.07 -4.68 2.74
N ILE A 39 3.80 -5.08 1.70
CA ILE A 39 4.73 -6.22 1.75
C ILE A 39 5.97 -5.87 2.60
N ILE A 40 6.59 -4.72 2.37
CA ILE A 40 7.75 -4.27 3.13
C ILE A 40 7.38 -4.14 4.61
N SER A 41 6.24 -3.54 4.91
CA SER A 41 5.76 -3.37 6.28
C SER A 41 5.51 -4.71 6.98
N ALA A 42 4.97 -5.71 6.26
CA ALA A 42 4.81 -7.05 6.83
C ALA A 42 6.16 -7.70 7.18
N VAL A 43 7.16 -7.58 6.29
CA VAL A 43 8.52 -8.08 6.54
C VAL A 43 9.18 -7.34 7.70
N MET A 44 9.06 -6.02 7.75
CA MET A 44 9.60 -5.21 8.84
C MET A 44 8.95 -5.55 10.18
N MET A 45 7.62 -5.73 10.22
CA MET A 45 6.90 -6.11 11.43
C MET A 45 7.33 -7.49 11.93
N LYS A 46 7.50 -8.47 11.03
CA LYS A 46 8.03 -9.79 11.40
C LYS A 46 9.41 -9.66 12.05
N ARG A 47 10.34 -8.95 11.41
CA ARG A 47 11.69 -8.72 11.96
C ARG A 47 11.68 -7.96 13.28
N PHE A 48 10.77 -7.00 13.43
CA PHE A 48 10.56 -6.29 14.69
C PHE A 48 10.12 -7.27 15.80
N LEU A 49 9.14 -8.14 15.54
CA LEU A 49 8.67 -9.14 16.52
C LEU A 49 9.76 -10.18 16.88
N GLU A 50 10.59 -10.57 15.90
CA GLU A 50 11.72 -11.46 16.12
C GLU A 50 12.74 -10.91 17.14
N LYS A 51 12.93 -9.57 17.25
CA LYS A 51 13.77 -8.95 18.31
C LYS A 51 13.25 -9.26 19.73
N TYR A 52 11.98 -9.62 19.84
CA TYR A 52 11.33 -10.00 21.10
C TYR A 52 11.12 -11.51 21.25
N ASN A 53 11.69 -12.34 20.35
CA ASN A 53 11.50 -13.78 20.26
C ASN A 53 10.01 -14.16 20.04
N ILE A 54 9.28 -13.34 19.30
CA ILE A 54 7.90 -13.61 18.90
C ILE A 54 7.92 -14.11 17.46
N SER A 55 7.33 -15.31 17.24
CA SER A 55 7.20 -15.90 15.91
C SER A 55 5.90 -15.44 15.25
N ALA A 56 5.98 -15.04 13.99
CA ALA A 56 4.82 -14.70 13.17
C ALA A 56 5.04 -15.12 11.72
N ASP A 57 3.99 -15.55 11.05
CA ASP A 57 3.99 -15.83 9.62
C ASP A 57 3.55 -14.58 8.84
N ILE A 58 4.02 -14.44 7.59
CA ILE A 58 3.50 -13.42 6.68
C ILE A 58 2.59 -14.13 5.67
N ARG A 59 1.34 -13.67 5.57
CA ARG A 59 0.37 -14.20 4.61
C ARG A 59 -0.50 -13.10 4.03
N PHE A 60 -0.85 -13.25 2.76
CA PHE A 60 -1.79 -12.38 2.06
C PHE A 60 -2.90 -13.21 1.42
N GLY A 61 -4.08 -12.61 1.28
CA GLY A 61 -5.23 -13.25 0.61
C GLY A 61 -5.12 -13.26 -0.91
N THR A 62 -4.28 -12.41 -1.48
CA THR A 62 -4.11 -12.24 -2.93
C THR A 62 -2.64 -12.02 -3.28
N LEU A 63 -2.31 -12.28 -4.54
CA LEU A 63 -0.98 -11.95 -5.10
C LEU A 63 -0.83 -10.43 -5.29
N PRO A 64 0.39 -9.88 -5.16
CA PRO A 64 0.69 -8.52 -5.62
C PRO A 64 0.60 -8.43 -7.15
N ASP A 65 0.49 -7.22 -7.66
CA ASP A 65 0.64 -6.99 -9.10
C ASP A 65 2.08 -7.28 -9.58
N ASN A 66 2.24 -7.37 -10.91
CA ASN A 66 3.52 -7.78 -11.51
C ASN A 66 4.67 -6.81 -11.21
N VAL A 67 4.40 -5.50 -11.13
CA VAL A 67 5.43 -4.49 -10.84
C VAL A 67 5.87 -4.63 -9.38
N THR A 68 4.93 -4.67 -8.46
CA THR A 68 5.21 -4.92 -7.04
C THR A 68 5.97 -6.23 -6.85
N ALA A 69 5.53 -7.32 -7.49
CA ALA A 69 6.21 -8.62 -7.39
C ALA A 69 7.65 -8.59 -7.93
N ARG A 70 7.88 -7.88 -9.05
CA ARG A 70 9.22 -7.66 -9.62
C ARG A 70 10.13 -6.94 -8.62
N ASP A 71 9.66 -5.83 -8.07
CA ASP A 71 10.45 -4.97 -7.21
C ASP A 71 10.74 -5.66 -5.85
N MET A 72 9.77 -6.37 -5.30
CA MET A 72 9.97 -7.14 -4.07
C MET A 72 10.93 -8.34 -4.26
N ARG A 73 10.95 -8.97 -5.46
CA ARG A 73 11.98 -9.97 -5.81
C ARG A 73 13.37 -9.34 -5.89
N ALA A 74 13.49 -8.15 -6.51
CA ALA A 74 14.76 -7.44 -6.59
C ALA A 74 15.31 -7.09 -5.20
N LEU A 75 14.43 -6.80 -4.23
CA LEU A 75 14.81 -6.59 -2.84
C LEU A 75 15.07 -7.90 -2.06
N GLY A 76 14.78 -9.07 -2.65
CA GLY A 76 14.98 -10.37 -1.99
C GLY A 76 14.05 -10.62 -0.80
N ILE A 77 12.87 -10.00 -0.74
CA ILE A 77 11.99 -10.04 0.43
C ILE A 77 10.71 -10.86 0.22
N LEU A 78 10.51 -11.48 -0.94
CA LEU A 78 9.34 -12.34 -1.16
C LEU A 78 9.48 -13.72 -0.54
N ASP A 79 10.68 -14.16 -0.22
CA ASP A 79 10.92 -15.48 0.35
C ASP A 79 10.27 -15.61 1.73
N GLY A 80 9.53 -16.70 1.93
CA GLY A 80 8.82 -16.96 3.18
C GLY A 80 7.48 -16.23 3.34
N ILE A 81 6.99 -15.55 2.29
CA ILE A 81 5.65 -14.98 2.23
C ILE A 81 4.71 -16.00 1.55
N SER A 82 3.55 -16.27 2.17
CA SER A 82 2.50 -17.08 1.56
C SER A 82 1.39 -16.20 1.02
N PHE A 83 0.87 -16.56 -0.15
CA PHE A 83 -0.28 -15.91 -0.79
C PHE A 83 -1.50 -16.84 -0.87
N ASP A 84 -1.54 -17.88 -0.04
CA ASP A 84 -2.60 -18.90 -0.02
C ASP A 84 -3.76 -18.53 0.93
N GLY A 85 -3.77 -17.29 1.43
CA GLY A 85 -4.77 -16.82 2.39
C GLY A 85 -4.54 -17.34 3.82
N PHE A 86 -5.62 -17.31 4.60
CA PHE A 86 -5.58 -17.53 6.05
C PHE A 86 -6.20 -18.89 6.42
N ARG A 87 -5.81 -19.40 7.58
CA ARG A 87 -6.38 -20.62 8.16
C ARG A 87 -7.30 -20.24 9.30
N ASP A 88 -8.22 -21.15 9.62
CA ASP A 88 -9.07 -20.98 10.79
C ASP A 88 -8.21 -20.85 12.06
N GLY A 89 -8.55 -19.87 12.89
CA GLY A 89 -7.84 -19.59 14.14
C GLY A 89 -6.57 -18.72 13.99
N ASP A 90 -6.21 -18.29 12.79
CA ASP A 90 -5.17 -17.27 12.62
C ASP A 90 -5.56 -15.97 13.31
N LEU A 91 -4.64 -15.40 14.08
CA LEU A 91 -4.77 -14.05 14.64
C LEU A 91 -4.06 -13.06 13.72
N LEU A 92 -4.80 -12.10 13.19
CA LEU A 92 -4.26 -11.15 12.23
C LEU A 92 -3.62 -9.95 12.94
N LEU A 93 -2.38 -9.65 12.56
CA LEU A 93 -1.72 -8.38 12.81
C LEU A 93 -1.70 -7.63 11.49
N LEU A 94 -2.49 -6.56 11.41
CA LEU A 94 -2.67 -5.78 10.20
C LEU A 94 -1.55 -4.75 10.07
N VAL A 95 -1.01 -4.59 8.86
CA VAL A 95 -0.06 -3.53 8.51
C VAL A 95 -0.52 -2.83 7.25
N ASP A 96 -0.30 -1.51 7.15
CA ASP A 96 -0.70 -0.67 6.03
C ASP A 96 -2.23 -0.65 5.76
N HIS A 97 -2.97 -1.13 6.69
CA HIS A 97 -4.41 -0.95 6.84
C HIS A 97 -4.80 -1.31 8.27
N HIS A 98 -5.96 -0.84 8.73
CA HIS A 98 -6.39 -1.04 10.10
C HIS A 98 -7.80 -1.60 10.23
N LYS A 99 -8.37 -2.09 9.12
CA LYS A 99 -9.65 -2.78 9.08
C LYS A 99 -9.57 -4.05 8.25
N SER A 100 -9.84 -5.19 8.87
CA SER A 100 -9.82 -6.48 8.20
C SER A 100 -11.03 -6.67 7.28
N PHE A 101 -10.81 -7.28 6.14
CA PHE A 101 -11.86 -7.79 5.24
C PHE A 101 -12.08 -9.30 5.43
N TYR A 102 -11.39 -9.90 6.39
CA TYR A 102 -11.41 -11.33 6.65
C TYR A 102 -12.18 -11.65 7.92
N ASN A 103 -12.69 -12.88 8.03
CA ASN A 103 -13.44 -13.35 9.20
C ASN A 103 -12.53 -13.73 10.39
N ASN A 104 -11.22 -13.63 10.23
CA ASN A 104 -10.27 -13.92 11.28
C ASN A 104 -10.25 -12.80 12.33
N ARG A 105 -9.96 -13.14 13.58
CA ARG A 105 -9.83 -12.14 14.66
C ARG A 105 -8.61 -11.26 14.42
N THR A 106 -8.81 -9.96 14.44
CA THR A 106 -7.73 -8.97 14.39
C THR A 106 -7.14 -8.82 15.80
N LEU A 107 -5.85 -9.08 15.94
CA LEU A 107 -5.09 -8.91 17.17
C LEU A 107 -4.68 -7.46 17.36
N ALA A 108 -4.06 -6.88 16.34
CA ALA A 108 -3.59 -5.50 16.37
C ALA A 108 -3.49 -4.92 14.94
N SER A 109 -3.36 -3.60 14.84
CA SER A 109 -3.15 -2.91 13.58
C SER A 109 -2.08 -1.82 13.68
N VAL A 110 -1.28 -1.68 12.62
CA VAL A 110 -0.28 -0.60 12.45
C VAL A 110 -0.48 0.02 11.06
N ASP A 111 -0.77 1.33 11.01
CA ASP A 111 -1.12 1.97 9.75
C ASP A 111 -0.74 3.46 9.73
N HIS A 112 -0.64 4.02 8.54
CA HIS A 112 -0.42 5.45 8.31
C HIS A 112 -1.64 6.18 7.69
N HIS A 113 -2.73 5.46 7.40
CA HIS A 113 -3.97 5.99 6.80
C HIS A 113 -4.90 6.54 7.89
N THR A 114 -4.73 7.81 8.29
CA THR A 114 -5.50 8.44 9.38
C THR A 114 -6.93 8.88 9.01
N THR A 115 -7.36 8.70 7.76
CA THR A 115 -8.67 9.13 7.25
C THR A 115 -9.67 7.98 7.09
N LEU A 116 -9.29 6.77 7.40
CA LEU A 116 -10.13 5.58 7.32
C LEU A 116 -10.99 5.41 8.59
N PRO A 117 -11.99 4.50 8.56
CA PRO A 117 -12.85 4.22 9.72
C PRO A 117 -12.04 3.77 10.94
N GLU A 118 -12.74 3.69 12.10
CA GLU A 118 -12.18 3.20 13.37
C GLU A 118 -11.34 1.94 13.18
N PRO A 119 -10.12 1.91 13.73
CA PRO A 119 -9.21 0.77 13.59
C PRO A 119 -9.72 -0.46 14.35
N GLU A 120 -9.41 -1.64 13.83
CA GLU A 120 -9.72 -2.93 14.46
C GLU A 120 -8.50 -3.47 15.23
N GLY A 121 -8.78 -4.30 16.24
CA GLY A 121 -7.77 -4.95 17.08
C GLY A 121 -7.77 -4.45 18.52
N GLU A 122 -7.08 -5.16 19.39
CA GLU A 122 -6.94 -4.81 20.81
C GLU A 122 -5.94 -3.66 21.01
N VAL A 123 -4.99 -3.53 20.09
CA VAL A 123 -4.01 -2.43 20.03
C VAL A 123 -3.95 -1.89 18.62
N SER A 124 -4.03 -0.57 18.48
CA SER A 124 -3.91 0.09 17.18
C SER A 124 -2.89 1.22 17.25
N ILE A 125 -1.97 1.23 16.29
CA ILE A 125 -0.95 2.28 16.12
C ILE A 125 -1.21 2.90 14.75
N VAL A 126 -2.08 3.92 14.71
CA VAL A 126 -2.41 4.64 13.49
C VAL A 126 -1.87 6.06 13.60
N MET A 127 -0.87 6.37 12.79
CA MET A 127 -0.23 7.68 12.85
C MET A 127 0.16 8.18 11.47
N LYS A 128 -0.01 9.48 11.27
CA LYS A 128 0.30 10.11 10.00
C LYS A 128 1.81 10.03 9.70
N ALA A 129 2.21 9.24 8.73
CA ALA A 129 3.58 9.05 8.26
C ALA A 129 3.65 9.01 6.72
N SER A 130 4.85 9.04 6.15
CA SER A 130 5.05 8.92 4.70
C SER A 130 4.72 7.52 4.18
N SER A 131 4.82 6.49 5.03
CA SER A 131 4.48 5.10 4.74
C SER A 131 4.25 4.32 6.04
N CYS A 132 3.67 3.12 5.97
CA CYS A 132 3.52 2.24 7.12
C CYS A 132 4.89 1.69 7.59
N GLY A 133 5.81 1.38 6.67
CA GLY A 133 7.18 0.99 7.04
C GLY A 133 7.89 2.05 7.85
N ARG A 134 7.62 3.34 7.61
CA ARG A 134 8.14 4.44 8.44
C ARG A 134 7.58 4.37 9.86
N VAL A 135 6.30 4.08 10.03
CA VAL A 135 5.69 3.91 11.38
C VAL A 135 6.39 2.77 12.13
N ILE A 136 6.59 1.62 11.48
CA ILE A 136 7.25 0.47 12.10
C ILE A 136 8.70 0.77 12.47
N TYR A 137 9.42 1.55 11.65
CA TYR A 137 10.76 2.01 12.00
C TYR A 137 10.76 2.91 13.22
N ASP A 138 9.84 3.87 13.31
CA ASP A 138 9.69 4.76 14.47
C ASP A 138 9.34 3.97 15.75
N MET A 139 8.53 2.89 15.65
CA MET A 139 8.28 1.94 16.75
C MET A 139 9.58 1.28 17.21
N ALA A 140 10.40 0.82 16.27
CA ALA A 140 11.67 0.17 16.55
C ALA A 140 12.67 1.12 17.23
N VAL A 141 12.73 2.38 16.76
CA VAL A 141 13.55 3.45 17.37
C VAL A 141 13.07 3.74 18.80
N ALA A 142 11.78 3.93 19.01
CA ALA A 142 11.21 4.22 20.34
C ALA A 142 11.46 3.11 21.36
N CYS A 143 11.58 1.87 20.89
CA CYS A 143 11.89 0.70 21.72
C CYS A 143 13.39 0.35 21.81
N GLY A 144 14.25 1.08 21.12
CA GLY A 144 15.70 0.84 21.13
C GLY A 144 16.14 -0.44 20.42
N VAL A 145 15.33 -0.97 19.49
CA VAL A 145 15.60 -2.20 18.72
C VAL A 145 15.77 -1.97 17.22
N ALA A 146 15.79 -0.70 16.80
CA ALA A 146 16.07 -0.33 15.42
C ALA A 146 17.46 -0.78 14.99
N ASP A 147 17.58 -1.29 13.77
CA ASP A 147 18.85 -1.66 13.14
C ASP A 147 18.88 -1.19 11.67
N GLY A 148 20.05 -1.37 11.04
CA GLY A 148 20.25 -0.91 9.66
C GLY A 148 19.41 -1.63 8.64
N GLU A 149 18.94 -2.85 8.91
CA GLU A 149 18.06 -3.59 8.01
C GLU A 149 16.65 -3.02 8.03
N LEU A 150 16.11 -2.74 9.22
CA LEU A 150 14.82 -2.06 9.37
C LEU A 150 14.85 -0.65 8.77
N GLU A 151 15.94 0.10 8.99
CA GLU A 151 16.08 1.43 8.41
C GLU A 151 16.11 1.39 6.88
N ARG A 152 16.89 0.47 6.29
CA ARG A 152 16.96 0.31 4.84
C ARG A 152 15.60 -0.05 4.23
N LEU A 153 14.85 -0.95 4.84
CA LEU A 153 13.50 -1.30 4.37
C LEU A 153 12.53 -0.13 4.50
N ALA A 154 12.62 0.66 5.57
CA ALA A 154 11.79 1.86 5.74
C ALA A 154 12.08 2.91 4.65
N ILE A 155 13.34 3.05 4.21
CA ILE A 155 13.71 3.92 3.08
C ILE A 155 12.98 3.48 1.81
N TYR A 156 13.06 2.19 1.46
CA TYR A 156 12.33 1.66 0.30
C TYR A 156 10.82 1.85 0.43
N SER A 157 10.23 1.55 1.58
CA SER A 157 8.80 1.73 1.84
C SER A 157 8.37 3.19 1.60
N VAL A 158 9.11 4.17 2.15
CA VAL A 158 8.80 5.60 1.93
C VAL A 158 8.94 5.98 0.46
N TYR A 159 10.01 5.57 -0.21
CA TYR A 159 10.21 5.90 -1.62
C TYR A 159 9.12 5.35 -2.52
N LEU A 160 8.73 4.08 -2.33
CA LEU A 160 7.75 3.39 -3.15
C LEU A 160 6.34 3.93 -2.91
N ASP A 161 5.92 4.12 -1.66
CA ASP A 161 4.57 4.63 -1.36
C ASP A 161 4.41 6.12 -1.67
N THR A 162 5.50 6.86 -1.71
CA THR A 162 5.48 8.30 -2.03
C THR A 162 5.86 8.63 -3.46
N GLN A 163 6.00 7.62 -4.32
CA GLN A 163 6.38 7.81 -5.72
C GLN A 163 7.65 8.67 -5.84
N SER A 164 8.75 8.17 -5.28
CA SER A 164 10.02 8.89 -5.24
C SER A 164 9.90 10.30 -4.61
N CYS A 165 9.21 10.39 -3.48
CA CYS A 165 9.00 11.63 -2.70
C CYS A 165 8.16 12.70 -3.42
N ARG A 166 7.47 12.37 -4.53
CA ARG A 166 6.64 13.30 -5.31
C ARG A 166 5.18 13.29 -4.92
N SER A 167 4.70 12.25 -4.24
CA SER A 167 3.33 12.17 -3.76
C SER A 167 3.08 13.15 -2.61
N PRO A 168 1.85 13.69 -2.51
CA PRO A 168 1.46 14.52 -1.35
C PRO A 168 1.50 13.78 0.00
N LYS A 169 1.63 12.47 0.01
CA LYS A 169 1.86 11.67 1.22
C LYS A 169 3.24 11.95 1.84
N PHE A 170 4.23 12.31 1.03
CA PHE A 170 5.60 12.53 1.49
C PHE A 170 5.69 13.66 2.51
N LYS A 171 6.31 13.38 3.64
CA LYS A 171 6.56 14.38 4.67
C LYS A 171 7.96 14.96 4.50
N LYS A 172 8.01 16.28 4.37
CA LYS A 172 9.29 17.01 4.27
C LYS A 172 10.23 16.75 5.46
N SER A 173 9.68 16.40 6.63
CA SER A 173 10.47 16.01 7.80
C SER A 173 11.29 14.75 7.60
N ASP A 174 10.93 13.91 6.63
CA ASP A 174 11.64 12.67 6.34
C ASP A 174 12.80 12.86 5.34
N ALA A 175 12.89 14.05 4.69
CA ALA A 175 13.86 14.29 3.61
C ALA A 175 15.32 14.08 4.05
N ASP A 176 15.74 14.72 5.13
CA ASP A 176 17.13 14.62 5.62
C ASP A 176 17.47 13.19 6.07
N TRP A 177 16.52 12.50 6.72
CA TRP A 177 16.69 11.12 7.14
C TRP A 177 16.84 10.18 5.93
N LEU A 178 16.02 10.38 4.89
CA LEU A 178 16.10 9.60 3.64
C LEU A 178 17.46 9.78 2.96
N GLU A 179 17.88 11.02 2.75
CA GLU A 179 19.16 11.34 2.09
C GLU A 179 20.34 10.70 2.84
N GLN A 180 20.38 10.89 4.15
CA GLN A 180 21.43 10.29 5.00
C GLN A 180 21.39 8.75 4.96
N GLY A 181 20.21 8.15 4.92
CA GLY A 181 20.05 6.70 4.84
C GLY A 181 20.48 6.15 3.49
N ILE A 182 20.11 6.80 2.37
CA ILE A 182 20.53 6.42 1.02
C ILE A 182 22.05 6.42 0.91
N GLU A 183 22.71 7.48 1.42
CA GLU A 183 24.16 7.57 1.44
C GLU A 183 24.81 6.50 2.35
N ARG A 184 24.28 6.34 3.58
CA ARG A 184 24.79 5.37 4.57
C ARG A 184 24.78 3.94 4.06
N TYR A 185 23.72 3.54 3.36
CA TYR A 185 23.56 2.18 2.85
C TYR A 185 23.96 2.02 1.39
N ALA A 186 24.54 3.06 0.78
CA ALA A 186 24.95 3.08 -0.63
C ALA A 186 23.84 2.56 -1.56
N ILE A 187 22.59 2.99 -1.31
CA ILE A 187 21.45 2.60 -2.13
C ILE A 187 21.59 3.26 -3.51
N ASP A 188 21.47 2.46 -4.56
CA ASP A 188 21.49 2.97 -5.93
C ASP A 188 20.25 3.83 -6.20
N ARG A 189 20.47 5.14 -6.39
CA ARG A 189 19.39 6.10 -6.64
C ARG A 189 18.64 5.82 -7.93
N CYS A 190 19.32 5.38 -8.98
CA CYS A 190 18.68 5.07 -10.25
C CYS A 190 17.74 3.87 -10.09
N GLU A 191 18.17 2.84 -9.35
CA GLU A 191 17.32 1.70 -9.04
C GLU A 191 16.14 2.10 -8.16
N LEU A 192 16.38 2.89 -7.11
CA LEU A 192 15.36 3.36 -6.20
C LEU A 192 14.29 4.21 -6.91
N GLU A 193 14.71 5.11 -7.82
CA GLU A 193 13.79 5.92 -8.63
C GLU A 193 12.99 5.05 -9.61
N ARG A 194 13.66 4.10 -10.29
CA ARG A 194 13.00 3.14 -11.18
C ARG A 194 11.90 2.35 -10.46
N MET A 195 12.20 1.87 -9.26
CA MET A 195 11.22 1.17 -8.42
C MET A 195 10.12 2.14 -7.93
N GLY A 196 10.49 3.32 -7.45
CA GLY A 196 9.55 4.31 -6.91
C GLY A 196 8.57 4.86 -7.94
N PHE A 197 8.95 4.92 -9.21
CA PHE A 197 8.03 5.30 -10.27
C PHE A 197 7.13 4.16 -10.72
N CYS A 198 7.45 2.92 -10.43
CA CYS A 198 6.64 1.73 -10.78
C CYS A 198 6.10 1.80 -12.23
N LEU A 199 6.95 2.23 -13.18
CA LEU A 199 6.49 2.48 -14.55
C LEU A 199 5.97 1.20 -15.19
N CYS A 200 4.78 1.28 -15.76
CA CYS A 200 4.17 0.23 -16.56
C CYS A 200 4.81 0.15 -17.94
N ASP A 201 4.85 -1.04 -18.52
CA ASP A 201 5.27 -1.24 -19.91
C ASP A 201 4.06 -1.08 -20.84
N PRO A 202 4.09 -0.17 -21.83
CA PRO A 202 2.97 -0.03 -22.78
C PRO A 202 2.75 -1.28 -23.64
N CYS A 203 3.71 -2.20 -23.73
CA CYS A 203 3.59 -3.46 -24.44
C CYS A 203 2.84 -4.55 -23.67
N GLU A 204 2.57 -4.36 -22.37
CA GLU A 204 1.79 -5.33 -21.59
C GLU A 204 0.34 -5.45 -22.10
N ASP A 205 -0.29 -6.59 -21.83
CA ASP A 205 -1.69 -6.82 -22.17
C ASP A 205 -2.60 -5.79 -21.51
N VAL A 206 -3.61 -5.31 -22.26
CA VAL A 206 -4.57 -4.32 -21.78
C VAL A 206 -5.28 -4.77 -20.50
N GLU A 207 -5.57 -6.07 -20.38
CA GLU A 207 -6.18 -6.65 -19.19
C GLU A 207 -5.28 -6.51 -17.95
N ILE A 208 -3.99 -6.73 -18.10
CA ILE A 208 -2.99 -6.57 -17.04
C ILE A 208 -2.91 -5.10 -16.64
N LEU A 209 -2.70 -4.21 -17.62
CA LEU A 209 -2.62 -2.76 -17.38
C LEU A 209 -3.88 -2.20 -16.70
N ALA A 210 -5.06 -2.66 -17.14
CA ALA A 210 -6.34 -2.21 -16.60
C ALA A 210 -6.55 -2.59 -15.13
N MET A 211 -5.83 -3.60 -14.64
CA MET A 211 -5.97 -4.12 -13.27
C MET A 211 -4.82 -3.69 -12.34
N TYR A 212 -3.86 -2.90 -12.81
CA TYR A 212 -2.80 -2.40 -11.95
C TYR A 212 -3.35 -1.58 -10.78
N GLY A 213 -2.84 -1.88 -9.59
CA GLY A 213 -3.23 -1.20 -8.36
C GLY A 213 -4.73 -1.28 -8.07
N TYR A 214 -5.42 -2.36 -8.48
CA TYR A 214 -6.85 -2.55 -8.26
C TYR A 214 -7.23 -2.43 -6.80
N LYS A 215 -8.22 -1.59 -6.51
CA LYS A 215 -8.87 -1.50 -5.19
C LYS A 215 -10.39 -1.43 -5.36
N LYS A 216 -11.09 -2.12 -4.46
CA LYS A 216 -12.54 -2.08 -4.34
C LYS A 216 -12.91 -1.23 -3.13
N TYR A 217 -13.94 -0.42 -3.28
CA TYR A 217 -14.50 0.39 -2.21
C TYR A 217 -15.96 0.01 -1.98
N SER A 218 -16.38 0.07 -0.72
CA SER A 218 -17.77 -0.17 -0.31
C SER A 218 -18.30 1.09 0.38
N PHE A 219 -18.41 2.19 -0.37
CA PHE A 219 -19.00 3.43 0.09
C PHE A 219 -20.41 3.59 -0.50
N GLY A 220 -21.41 3.83 0.36
CA GLY A 220 -22.79 4.05 -0.09
C GLY A 220 -23.43 2.84 -0.76
N ALA A 221 -24.44 3.10 -1.59
CA ALA A 221 -25.24 2.08 -2.28
C ALA A 221 -24.56 1.51 -3.55
N ARG A 222 -23.54 2.16 -4.08
CA ARG A 222 -22.87 1.79 -5.33
C ARG A 222 -21.50 1.17 -5.11
N PRO A 223 -21.18 0.00 -5.67
CA PRO A 223 -19.83 -0.52 -5.67
C PRO A 223 -18.93 0.39 -6.50
N SER A 224 -17.76 0.73 -5.94
CA SER A 224 -16.78 1.59 -6.60
C SER A 224 -15.44 0.89 -6.68
N PHE A 225 -14.71 1.13 -7.77
CA PHE A 225 -13.43 0.50 -8.05
C PHE A 225 -12.41 1.55 -8.45
N SER A 226 -11.15 1.30 -8.17
CA SER A 226 -10.07 2.08 -8.78
C SER A 226 -8.93 1.20 -9.24
N THR A 227 -8.27 1.66 -10.30
CA THR A 227 -7.00 1.14 -10.78
C THR A 227 -6.07 2.31 -11.05
N CYS A 228 -4.77 2.06 -11.07
CA CYS A 228 -3.77 3.11 -11.24
C CYS A 228 -2.61 2.58 -12.03
N VAL A 229 -2.34 3.16 -13.21
CA VAL A 229 -1.09 2.93 -13.94
C VAL A 229 -0.14 4.10 -13.74
N GLN A 230 1.15 3.81 -13.83
CA GLN A 230 2.20 4.81 -13.82
C GLN A 230 2.96 4.74 -15.14
N ILE A 231 3.00 5.86 -15.85
CA ILE A 231 3.61 5.95 -17.17
C ILE A 231 4.73 6.99 -17.17
N ASP A 232 5.69 6.85 -18.07
CA ASP A 232 6.80 7.78 -18.20
C ASP A 232 6.35 9.12 -18.78
N THR A 233 5.60 9.07 -19.88
CA THR A 233 5.10 10.27 -20.59
C THR A 233 3.69 10.04 -21.11
N GLY A 234 2.95 11.13 -21.36
CA GLY A 234 1.64 11.09 -22.04
C GLY A 234 1.76 11.08 -23.57
N ASP A 235 2.61 10.24 -24.14
CA ASP A 235 2.83 10.16 -25.59
C ASP A 235 1.69 9.46 -26.36
N VAL A 236 1.85 9.34 -27.68
CA VAL A 236 0.83 8.76 -28.58
C VAL A 236 0.54 7.29 -28.22
N ILE A 237 1.56 6.52 -27.88
CA ILE A 237 1.40 5.09 -27.55
C ILE A 237 0.53 4.93 -26.30
N TRP A 238 0.82 5.71 -25.26
CA TRP A 238 0.03 5.68 -24.04
C TRP A 238 -1.40 6.20 -24.24
N ASN A 239 -1.62 7.20 -25.12
CA ASN A 239 -2.96 7.67 -25.41
C ASN A 239 -3.83 6.57 -26.03
N GLU A 240 -3.32 5.79 -26.99
CA GLU A 240 -4.01 4.64 -27.57
C GLU A 240 -4.25 3.54 -26.52
N ARG A 241 -3.29 3.31 -25.62
CA ARG A 241 -3.44 2.34 -24.54
C ARG A 241 -4.49 2.77 -23.52
N ILE A 242 -4.53 4.05 -23.14
CA ILE A 242 -5.54 4.60 -22.23
C ILE A 242 -6.95 4.41 -22.80
N GLU A 243 -7.14 4.65 -24.10
CA GLU A 243 -8.43 4.39 -24.76
C GLU A 243 -8.82 2.88 -24.70
N SER A 244 -7.87 2.02 -24.96
CA SER A 244 -8.08 0.56 -24.87
C SER A 244 -8.40 0.10 -23.45
N ILE A 245 -7.68 0.61 -22.45
CA ILE A 245 -7.91 0.32 -21.04
C ILE A 245 -9.28 0.83 -20.59
N THR A 246 -9.64 2.06 -20.91
CA THR A 246 -10.96 2.62 -20.53
C THR A 246 -12.11 1.87 -21.17
N SER A 247 -11.95 1.39 -22.42
CA SER A 247 -12.91 0.52 -23.08
C SER A 247 -13.06 -0.82 -22.36
N TYR A 248 -11.97 -1.47 -22.01
CA TYR A 248 -11.97 -2.72 -21.26
C TYR A 248 -12.65 -2.56 -19.88
N LEU A 249 -12.34 -1.50 -19.15
CA LEU A 249 -12.95 -1.22 -17.84
C LEU A 249 -14.45 -0.97 -17.94
N ARG A 250 -14.89 -0.25 -18.97
CA ARG A 250 -16.32 -0.06 -19.28
C ARG A 250 -17.02 -1.38 -19.52
N ASP A 251 -16.41 -2.29 -20.28
CA ASP A 251 -16.98 -3.59 -20.56
C ASP A 251 -17.08 -4.46 -19.29
N LYS A 252 -16.11 -4.39 -18.40
CA LYS A 252 -16.17 -5.03 -17.06
C LYS A 252 -17.31 -4.47 -16.19
N LEU A 253 -17.69 -3.20 -16.35
CA LEU A 253 -18.80 -2.60 -15.63
C LEU A 253 -20.17 -3.05 -16.11
N ARG A 254 -20.30 -3.61 -17.34
CA ARG A 254 -21.59 -4.10 -17.86
C ARG A 254 -22.21 -5.20 -16.98
N GLU A 255 -21.39 -5.96 -16.29
CA GLU A 255 -21.82 -7.00 -15.36
C GLU A 255 -22.14 -6.48 -13.95
N ARG A 256 -21.97 -5.15 -13.70
CA ARG A 256 -21.99 -4.54 -12.35
C ARG A 256 -22.84 -3.27 -12.36
N ASN A 257 -24.17 -3.44 -12.36
CA ASN A 257 -25.12 -2.31 -12.41
C ASN A 257 -24.79 -1.18 -11.43
N GLY A 258 -24.68 0.04 -11.98
CA GLY A 258 -24.50 1.27 -11.20
C GLY A 258 -23.11 1.47 -10.62
N ALA A 259 -22.14 0.61 -10.93
CA ALA A 259 -20.78 0.76 -10.43
C ALA A 259 -20.02 1.88 -11.15
N ILE A 260 -19.09 2.51 -10.43
CA ILE A 260 -18.17 3.51 -10.97
C ILE A 260 -16.73 2.95 -10.89
N TRP A 261 -15.97 3.18 -11.96
CA TRP A 261 -14.53 2.87 -11.99
C TRP A 261 -13.72 4.14 -12.14
N ALA A 262 -12.82 4.41 -11.22
CA ALA A 262 -11.84 5.47 -11.34
C ALA A 262 -10.51 4.89 -11.84
N PHE A 263 -10.14 5.23 -13.07
CA PHE A 263 -8.86 4.87 -13.65
C PHE A 263 -7.90 6.03 -13.53
N VAL A 264 -6.82 5.86 -12.77
CA VAL A 264 -5.81 6.86 -12.50
C VAL A 264 -4.59 6.60 -13.38
N VAL A 265 -4.15 7.62 -14.10
CA VAL A 265 -2.92 7.62 -14.88
C VAL A 265 -1.97 8.63 -14.25
N ASN A 266 -0.95 8.15 -13.56
CA ASN A 266 0.09 8.98 -12.99
C ASN A 266 1.29 9.08 -13.95
N MET A 267 1.78 10.29 -14.17
CA MET A 267 2.98 10.63 -14.94
C MET A 267 4.01 11.21 -13.96
N PRO A 268 4.76 10.35 -13.22
CA PRO A 268 5.62 10.82 -12.14
C PRO A 268 6.73 11.78 -12.60
N ILE A 269 7.27 11.58 -13.80
CA ILE A 269 8.32 12.44 -14.38
C ILE A 269 7.78 13.83 -14.64
N GLU A 270 6.55 13.94 -15.14
CA GLU A 270 5.87 15.21 -15.41
C GLU A 270 5.21 15.82 -14.16
N SER A 271 5.17 15.09 -13.05
CA SER A 271 4.43 15.46 -11.84
C SER A 271 2.96 15.78 -12.13
N ARG A 272 2.34 15.02 -13.02
CA ARG A 272 0.96 15.19 -13.49
C ARG A 272 0.15 13.89 -13.36
N SER A 273 -1.15 14.01 -13.33
CA SER A 273 -2.05 12.87 -13.37
C SER A 273 -3.35 13.16 -14.09
N ASP A 274 -3.90 12.12 -14.73
CA ASP A 274 -5.24 12.13 -15.27
C ASP A 274 -6.09 11.09 -14.52
N ILE A 275 -7.32 11.44 -14.18
CA ILE A 275 -8.29 10.53 -13.58
C ILE A 275 -9.50 10.42 -14.49
N TYR A 276 -9.80 9.20 -14.94
CA TYR A 276 -10.96 8.88 -15.77
C TYR A 276 -12.03 8.22 -14.91
N PHE A 277 -13.18 8.86 -14.75
CA PHE A 277 -14.35 8.25 -14.12
C PHE A 277 -15.18 7.58 -15.20
N ILE A 278 -15.40 6.28 -15.05
CA ILE A 278 -16.01 5.41 -16.07
C ILE A 278 -17.27 4.78 -15.47
N GLU A 279 -18.38 4.87 -16.22
CA GLU A 279 -19.62 4.11 -16.00
C GLU A 279 -19.91 3.19 -17.20
N GLN A 280 -21.01 2.46 -17.15
CA GLN A 280 -21.44 1.63 -18.29
C GLN A 280 -21.66 2.42 -19.59
N SER A 281 -22.07 3.67 -19.48
CA SER A 281 -22.27 4.59 -20.61
C SER A 281 -20.96 5.05 -21.27
N GLY A 282 -19.84 4.93 -20.59
CA GLY A 282 -18.52 5.36 -21.03
C GLY A 282 -17.79 6.21 -19.99
N VAL A 283 -16.81 6.98 -20.42
CA VAL A 283 -16.13 7.98 -19.57
C VAL A 283 -17.10 9.14 -19.34
N ILE A 284 -17.47 9.34 -18.08
CA ILE A 284 -18.40 10.41 -17.68
C ILE A 284 -17.66 11.68 -17.27
N ASN A 285 -16.42 11.55 -16.83
CA ASN A 285 -15.59 12.69 -16.42
C ASN A 285 -14.11 12.36 -16.54
N ARG A 286 -13.29 13.37 -16.86
CA ARG A 286 -11.83 13.34 -16.79
C ARG A 286 -11.36 14.53 -15.98
N VAL A 287 -10.49 14.28 -15.02
CA VAL A 287 -9.88 15.30 -14.18
C VAL A 287 -8.37 15.29 -14.41
N GLU A 288 -7.82 16.41 -14.83
CA GLU A 288 -6.38 16.62 -14.97
C GLU A 288 -5.83 17.31 -13.72
N LEU A 289 -4.71 16.84 -13.21
CA LEU A 289 -4.06 17.37 -12.01
C LEU A 289 -2.60 17.68 -12.30
N ASP A 290 -2.17 18.90 -11.98
CA ASP A 290 -0.76 19.34 -12.05
C ASP A 290 0.05 18.80 -10.86
N ARG A 291 -0.20 17.57 -10.48
CA ARG A 291 0.45 16.81 -9.39
C ARG A 291 0.07 15.34 -9.47
N LEU A 292 0.81 14.50 -8.75
CA LEU A 292 0.43 13.09 -8.66
C LEU A 292 -0.89 12.92 -7.88
N ALA A 293 -1.76 12.10 -8.42
CA ALA A 293 -3.03 11.77 -7.80
C ALA A 293 -2.83 10.82 -6.61
N SER A 294 -3.66 11.00 -5.59
CA SER A 294 -3.80 10.08 -4.46
C SER A 294 -5.22 9.55 -4.42
N ARG A 295 -5.40 8.24 -4.40
CA ARG A 295 -6.73 7.62 -4.34
C ARG A 295 -7.56 8.09 -3.15
N SER A 296 -6.95 8.21 -1.97
CA SER A 296 -7.63 8.67 -0.76
C SER A 296 -8.11 10.12 -0.85
N ARG A 297 -7.36 10.97 -1.53
CA ARG A 297 -7.69 12.40 -1.64
C ARG A 297 -8.50 12.75 -2.89
N ASP A 298 -8.19 12.11 -4.01
CA ASP A 298 -8.68 12.54 -5.31
C ASP A 298 -9.76 11.63 -5.90
N VAL A 299 -9.80 10.35 -5.49
CA VAL A 299 -10.76 9.35 -5.98
C VAL A 299 -11.88 9.11 -4.98
N ILE A 300 -11.55 8.76 -3.73
CA ILE A 300 -12.55 8.40 -2.72
C ILE A 300 -13.62 9.49 -2.52
N PRO A 301 -13.29 10.78 -2.40
CA PRO A 301 -14.32 11.81 -2.22
C PRO A 301 -15.30 11.90 -3.39
N VAL A 302 -14.85 11.63 -4.62
CA VAL A 302 -15.73 11.68 -5.80
C VAL A 302 -16.64 10.48 -5.88
N VAL A 303 -16.10 9.26 -5.68
CA VAL A 303 -16.91 8.02 -5.76
C VAL A 303 -17.83 7.83 -4.54
N SER A 304 -17.52 8.46 -3.40
CA SER A 304 -18.38 8.39 -2.20
C SER A 304 -19.58 9.34 -2.24
N ILE A 305 -19.55 10.38 -3.08
CA ILE A 305 -20.62 11.38 -3.22
C ILE A 305 -21.58 11.03 -4.37
N ALA A 306 -21.20 10.13 -5.26
CA ALA A 306 -22.02 9.68 -6.40
C ALA A 306 -23.19 8.80 -5.90
N GLU A 307 -24.16 9.42 -5.20
CA GLU A 307 -25.46 8.83 -4.83
C GLU A 307 -26.49 9.00 -5.96
#